data_3378be308e59027bc201f00024f27622
#
_entry.id   3378be308e59027bc201f00024f27622
#
_cell.length_a   1.000
_cell.length_b   1.000
_cell.length_c   1.000
_cell.angle_alpha   90.00
_cell.angle_beta   90.00
_cell.angle_gamma   90.00
#
_symmetry.space_group_name_H-M   'P 1'
#
loop_
_entity.id
_entity.type
_entity.pdbx_description
1 polymer ?
#
loop_
_entity_poly.entity_id
_entity_poly.type
_entity_poly.pdbx_seq_one_letter_code
_entity_poly.pdbx_strand_id
1 'polypeptide(L)'
;MNPPRGDAEARHTVILDAALQVFGQYGYRRTSMDDIAREAGIGKGTIYLSFASKEEVFQALAQRLAQRMLAGAEAARHRPGTTADKLAAMHAAWFGTYADTISRSPHAAELLDAKHRLSAGLVTDAGRRYQRLVRDVLAEAAATGELDLDTAGLTADTAAELMIASARGLESIAASSAAYRRHLDTLVRVMIAGLSRRLPAGPVPPGWHETA
;
A
#
# COMPACT_ATOMS: atom_id res chain seq x y z
N MET A 1 7.07 38.79 3.64
CA MET A 1 7.84 38.18 2.52
C MET A 1 7.62 36.68 2.61
N ASN A 2 6.82 36.09 1.69
CA ASN A 2 6.60 34.63 1.67
C ASN A 2 7.88 33.94 1.18
N PRO A 3 8.40 32.91 1.86
CA PRO A 3 9.57 32.19 1.36
C PRO A 3 9.26 31.58 -0.02
N PRO A 4 10.24 31.44 -0.90
CA PRO A 4 10.06 30.83 -2.19
C PRO A 4 9.47 29.40 -2.02
N ARG A 5 8.56 29.01 -2.91
CA ARG A 5 7.83 27.72 -2.83
C ARG A 5 8.76 26.51 -2.64
N GLY A 6 9.96 26.53 -3.22
CA GLY A 6 10.97 25.48 -3.08
C GLY A 6 11.45 25.26 -1.65
N ASP A 7 11.62 26.34 -0.87
CA ASP A 7 12.09 26.25 0.52
C ASP A 7 11.01 25.65 1.47
N ALA A 8 9.74 25.93 1.17
CA ALA A 8 8.62 25.35 1.94
C ALA A 8 8.49 23.84 1.69
N GLU A 9 8.60 23.41 0.43
CA GLU A 9 8.52 22.00 0.03
C GLU A 9 9.70 21.17 0.55
N ALA A 10 10.92 21.73 0.46
CA ALA A 10 12.11 21.12 1.05
C ALA A 10 11.97 20.97 2.57
N ARG A 11 11.45 22.00 3.26
CA ARG A 11 11.20 21.97 4.70
C ARG A 11 10.15 20.91 5.09
N HIS A 12 9.03 20.83 4.35
CA HIS A 12 8.03 19.78 4.54
C HIS A 12 8.65 18.38 4.42
N THR A 13 9.48 18.16 3.42
CA THR A 13 10.19 16.88 3.23
C THR A 13 11.06 16.53 4.43
N VAL A 14 11.89 17.46 4.92
CA VAL A 14 12.76 17.25 6.09
C VAL A 14 11.93 16.94 7.34
N ILE A 15 10.83 17.67 7.59
CA ILE A 15 9.95 17.43 8.75
C ILE A 15 9.31 16.04 8.65
N LEU A 16 8.83 15.62 7.49
CA LEU A 16 8.18 14.32 7.32
C LEU A 16 9.18 13.16 7.40
N ASP A 17 10.44 13.36 6.99
CA ASP A 17 11.50 12.34 7.16
C ASP A 17 11.86 12.17 8.64
N ALA A 18 12.02 13.27 9.36
CA ALA A 18 12.22 13.25 10.81
C ALA A 18 11.04 12.61 11.55
N ALA A 19 9.81 12.96 11.17
CA ALA A 19 8.60 12.39 11.77
C ALA A 19 8.54 10.86 11.58
N LEU A 20 8.89 10.36 10.39
CA LEU A 20 8.93 8.93 10.12
C LEU A 20 9.90 8.21 11.07
N GLN A 21 11.08 8.78 11.31
CA GLN A 21 12.07 8.21 12.23
C GLN A 21 11.60 8.23 13.68
N VAL A 22 11.11 9.38 14.16
CA VAL A 22 10.70 9.57 15.55
C VAL A 22 9.45 8.71 15.87
N PHE A 23 8.44 8.69 14.99
CA PHE A 23 7.28 7.80 15.15
C PHE A 23 7.68 6.32 15.11
N GLY A 24 8.60 5.94 14.23
CA GLY A 24 9.11 4.56 14.16
C GLY A 24 9.84 4.13 15.42
N GLN A 25 10.58 5.04 16.06
CA GLN A 25 11.41 4.75 17.24
C GLN A 25 10.63 4.80 18.56
N TYR A 26 9.73 5.78 18.72
CA TYR A 26 9.06 6.07 20.00
C TYR A 26 7.54 5.83 19.99
N GLY A 27 6.95 5.56 18.85
CA GLY A 27 5.50 5.47 18.66
C GLY A 27 4.84 6.84 18.49
N TYR A 28 3.58 6.83 18.06
CA TYR A 28 2.81 8.06 17.84
C TYR A 28 2.51 8.81 19.16
N ARG A 29 2.10 8.07 20.21
CA ARG A 29 1.64 8.69 21.46
C ARG A 29 2.76 9.43 22.20
N ARG A 30 3.94 8.83 22.26
CA ARG A 30 5.10 9.37 22.97
C ARG A 30 5.84 10.48 22.23
N THR A 31 5.65 10.59 20.92
CA THR A 31 6.27 11.63 20.10
C THR A 31 5.56 12.98 20.30
N SER A 32 6.34 14.04 20.42
CA SER A 32 5.88 15.44 20.45
C SER A 32 6.34 16.19 19.21
N MET A 33 5.75 17.37 18.96
CA MET A 33 6.21 18.30 17.90
C MET A 33 7.65 18.75 18.14
N ASP A 34 8.06 18.89 19.39
CA ASP A 34 9.42 19.29 19.77
C ASP A 34 10.45 18.18 19.44
N ASP A 35 10.06 16.91 19.58
CA ASP A 35 10.90 15.78 19.20
C ASP A 35 11.13 15.74 17.68
N ILE A 36 10.06 15.97 16.91
CA ILE A 36 10.14 16.02 15.45
C ILE A 36 10.99 17.20 15.01
N ALA A 37 10.83 18.40 15.62
CA ALA A 37 11.60 19.59 15.30
C ALA A 37 13.10 19.37 15.58
N ARG A 38 13.44 18.75 16.70
CA ARG A 38 14.80 18.40 17.09
C ARG A 38 15.44 17.43 16.11
N GLU A 39 14.73 16.36 15.72
CA GLU A 39 15.21 15.41 14.73
C GLU A 39 15.37 16.04 13.34
N ALA A 40 14.48 16.95 12.96
CA ALA A 40 14.54 17.70 11.70
C ALA A 40 15.64 18.78 11.69
N GLY A 41 16.30 19.06 12.82
CA GLY A 41 17.29 20.14 12.94
C GLY A 41 16.71 21.54 12.77
N ILE A 42 15.43 21.76 13.11
CA ILE A 42 14.73 23.05 12.97
C ILE A 42 14.23 23.57 14.32
N GLY A 43 14.05 24.89 14.40
CA GLY A 43 13.46 25.51 15.61
C GLY A 43 11.98 25.17 15.80
N LYS A 44 11.54 25.14 17.07
CA LYS A 44 10.13 24.90 17.45
C LYS A 44 9.16 25.81 16.68
N GLY A 45 9.44 27.09 16.56
CA GLY A 45 8.59 28.01 15.80
C GLY A 45 8.48 27.64 14.31
N THR A 46 9.55 27.10 13.74
CA THR A 46 9.59 26.72 12.32
C THR A 46 8.69 25.51 12.01
N ILE A 47 8.60 24.52 12.91
CA ILE A 47 7.72 23.37 12.68
C ILE A 47 6.24 23.80 12.75
N TYR A 48 5.88 24.68 13.66
CA TYR A 48 4.51 25.20 13.77
C TYR A 48 4.09 26.12 12.63
N LEU A 49 5.04 26.71 11.88
CA LEU A 49 4.76 27.39 10.62
C LEU A 49 4.41 26.43 9.47
N SER A 50 4.79 25.16 9.58
CA SER A 50 4.57 24.15 8.55
C SER A 50 3.40 23.22 8.87
N PHE A 51 3.19 22.89 10.14
CA PHE A 51 2.14 21.97 10.63
C PHE A 51 1.61 22.45 11.96
N ALA A 52 0.29 22.60 12.06
CA ALA A 52 -0.35 23.08 13.28
C ALA A 52 -0.33 22.05 14.42
N SER A 53 -0.27 20.75 14.10
CA SER A 53 -0.34 19.68 15.10
C SER A 53 0.44 18.45 14.68
N LYS A 54 0.68 17.55 15.63
CA LYS A 54 1.27 16.22 15.41
C LYS A 54 0.37 15.35 14.52
N GLU A 55 -0.93 15.51 14.65
CA GLU A 55 -1.93 14.85 13.82
C GLU A 55 -1.75 15.22 12.34
N GLU A 56 -1.57 16.51 12.07
CA GLU A 56 -1.37 17.03 10.72
C GLU A 56 -0.05 16.49 10.12
N VAL A 57 1.03 16.46 10.89
CA VAL A 57 2.29 15.83 10.48
C VAL A 57 2.08 14.36 10.14
N PHE A 58 1.36 13.62 10.99
CA PHE A 58 1.10 12.20 10.77
C PHE A 58 0.23 11.95 9.52
N GLN A 59 -0.79 12.76 9.29
CA GLN A 59 -1.65 12.69 8.10
C GLN A 59 -0.84 12.97 6.82
N ALA A 60 -0.02 14.02 6.83
CA ALA A 60 0.85 14.37 5.70
C ALA A 60 1.88 13.25 5.42
N LEU A 61 2.46 12.65 6.47
CA LEU A 61 3.35 11.49 6.33
C LEU A 61 2.62 10.28 5.74
N ALA A 62 1.44 9.94 6.23
CA ALA A 62 0.63 8.84 5.71
C ALA A 62 0.26 9.05 4.23
N GLN A 63 -0.11 10.29 3.86
CA GLN A 63 -0.39 10.67 2.48
C GLN A 63 0.84 10.51 1.59
N ARG A 64 2.01 11.00 2.02
CA ARG A 64 3.27 10.89 1.29
C ARG A 64 3.66 9.42 1.07
N LEU A 65 3.52 8.58 2.10
CA LEU A 65 3.78 7.14 1.99
C LEU A 65 2.82 6.48 0.99
N ALA A 66 1.53 6.76 1.07
CA ALA A 66 0.54 6.23 0.15
C ALA A 66 0.80 6.65 -1.31
N GLN A 67 1.21 7.91 -1.54
CA GLN A 67 1.61 8.38 -2.86
C GLN A 67 2.85 7.66 -3.40
N ARG A 68 3.87 7.44 -2.56
CA ARG A 68 5.07 6.67 -2.94
C ARG A 68 4.74 5.23 -3.30
N MET A 69 3.88 4.57 -2.53
CA MET A 69 3.41 3.21 -2.80
C MET A 69 2.66 3.14 -4.13
N LEU A 70 1.76 4.10 -4.39
CA LEU A 70 1.00 4.18 -5.62
C LEU A 70 1.90 4.43 -6.84
N ALA A 71 2.83 5.38 -6.74
CA ALA A 71 3.81 5.66 -7.80
C ALA A 71 4.70 4.44 -8.10
N GLY A 72 5.12 3.71 -7.06
CA GLY A 72 5.86 2.45 -7.22
C GLY A 72 5.06 1.36 -7.94
N ALA A 73 3.77 1.22 -7.62
CA ALA A 73 2.88 0.29 -8.28
C ALA A 73 2.63 0.68 -9.75
N GLU A 74 2.42 1.97 -10.04
CA GLU A 74 2.26 2.49 -11.39
C GLU A 74 3.52 2.23 -12.24
N ALA A 75 4.71 2.53 -11.69
CA ALA A 75 5.97 2.22 -12.37
C ALA A 75 6.15 0.71 -12.62
N ALA A 76 5.72 -0.13 -11.68
CA ALA A 76 5.79 -1.58 -11.81
C ALA A 76 4.87 -2.12 -12.91
N ARG A 77 3.69 -1.53 -13.12
CA ARG A 77 2.74 -1.88 -14.19
C ARG A 77 3.40 -1.82 -15.58
N HIS A 78 4.26 -0.83 -15.80
CA HIS A 78 4.92 -0.60 -17.09
C HIS A 78 6.24 -1.37 -17.28
N ARG A 79 6.63 -2.22 -16.33
CA ARG A 79 7.85 -3.04 -16.47
C ARG A 79 7.67 -4.11 -17.53
N PRO A 80 8.74 -4.47 -18.25
CA PRO A 80 8.72 -5.65 -19.11
C PRO A 80 8.51 -6.92 -18.29
N GLY A 81 7.78 -7.89 -18.83
CA GLY A 81 7.50 -9.17 -18.18
C GLY A 81 6.08 -9.65 -18.41
N THR A 82 5.76 -10.81 -17.85
CA THR A 82 4.43 -11.40 -17.88
C THR A 82 3.45 -10.63 -16.99
N THR A 83 2.15 -10.87 -17.14
CA THR A 83 1.13 -10.33 -16.25
C THR A 83 1.41 -10.69 -14.78
N ALA A 84 1.87 -11.90 -14.50
CA ALA A 84 2.29 -12.32 -13.16
C ALA A 84 3.46 -11.48 -12.63
N ASP A 85 4.48 -11.21 -13.45
CA ASP A 85 5.64 -10.41 -13.05
C ASP A 85 5.24 -8.94 -12.73
N LYS A 86 4.39 -8.35 -13.57
CA LYS A 86 3.86 -6.99 -13.35
C LYS A 86 3.07 -6.91 -12.05
N LEU A 87 2.10 -7.80 -11.84
CA LEU A 87 1.27 -7.83 -10.64
C LEU A 87 2.09 -8.13 -9.38
N ALA A 88 3.04 -9.06 -9.43
CA ALA A 88 3.93 -9.33 -8.30
C ALA A 88 4.77 -8.09 -7.94
N ALA A 89 5.31 -7.37 -8.92
CA ALA A 89 6.05 -6.14 -8.70
C ALA A 89 5.15 -5.01 -8.17
N MET A 90 3.91 -4.87 -8.65
CA MET A 90 2.93 -3.92 -8.15
C MET A 90 2.56 -4.20 -6.69
N HIS A 91 2.32 -5.46 -6.33
CA HIS A 91 2.02 -5.88 -4.95
C HIS A 91 3.24 -5.67 -4.05
N ALA A 92 4.45 -5.97 -4.51
CA ALA A 92 5.68 -5.70 -3.76
C ALA A 92 5.88 -4.20 -3.51
N ALA A 93 5.58 -3.34 -4.48
CA ALA A 93 5.66 -1.89 -4.31
C ALA A 93 4.60 -1.34 -3.33
N TRP A 94 3.37 -1.86 -3.40
CA TRP A 94 2.26 -1.39 -2.56
C TRP A 94 2.36 -1.94 -1.13
N PHE A 95 2.46 -3.25 -0.96
CA PHE A 95 2.46 -3.89 0.36
C PHE A 95 3.85 -3.99 0.98
N GLY A 96 4.89 -4.24 0.17
CA GLY A 96 6.25 -4.41 0.66
C GLY A 96 6.84 -3.13 1.26
N THR A 97 6.54 -1.96 0.68
CA THR A 97 6.98 -0.67 1.22
C THR A 97 6.40 -0.42 2.62
N TYR A 98 5.13 -0.75 2.81
CA TYR A 98 4.48 -0.65 4.12
C TYR A 98 5.11 -1.60 5.15
N ALA A 99 5.31 -2.87 4.77
CA ALA A 99 5.94 -3.87 5.63
C ALA A 99 7.35 -3.46 6.06
N ASP A 100 8.16 -2.92 5.15
CA ASP A 100 9.52 -2.46 5.47
C ASP A 100 9.55 -1.23 6.37
N THR A 101 8.58 -0.32 6.21
CA THR A 101 8.59 0.97 6.91
C THR A 101 8.01 0.86 8.32
N ILE A 102 6.92 0.09 8.50
CA ILE A 102 6.16 0.06 9.75
C ILE A 102 6.38 -1.22 10.54
N SER A 103 6.41 -2.40 9.90
CA SER A 103 6.53 -3.67 10.63
C SER A 103 7.87 -3.87 11.35
N ARG A 104 8.88 -3.08 11.00
CA ARG A 104 10.19 -3.07 11.71
C ARG A 104 10.16 -2.25 13.00
N SER A 105 9.15 -1.41 13.19
CA SER A 105 8.99 -0.62 14.41
C SER A 105 8.45 -1.49 15.55
N PRO A 106 8.99 -1.39 16.78
CA PRO A 106 8.40 -1.99 17.96
C PRO A 106 7.01 -1.38 18.27
N HIS A 107 6.64 -0.28 17.61
CA HIS A 107 5.37 0.43 17.75
C HIS A 107 4.42 0.21 16.55
N ALA A 108 4.65 -0.83 15.73
CA ALA A 108 3.90 -1.08 14.50
C ALA A 108 2.37 -1.10 14.72
N ALA A 109 1.89 -1.78 15.76
CA ALA A 109 0.46 -1.85 16.08
C ALA A 109 -0.14 -0.46 16.43
N GLU A 110 0.60 0.35 17.21
CA GLU A 110 0.19 1.71 17.56
C GLU A 110 0.14 2.63 16.34
N LEU A 111 1.13 2.52 15.44
CA LEU A 111 1.19 3.31 14.20
C LEU A 111 0.07 2.93 13.24
N LEU A 112 -0.28 1.64 13.17
CA LEU A 112 -1.41 1.16 12.38
C LEU A 112 -2.74 1.69 12.92
N ASP A 113 -2.95 1.65 14.24
CA ASP A 113 -4.12 2.22 14.89
C ASP A 113 -4.23 3.74 14.65
N ALA A 114 -3.12 4.48 14.80
CA ALA A 114 -3.07 5.91 14.49
C ALA A 114 -3.42 6.19 13.02
N LYS A 115 -2.91 5.39 12.08
CA LYS A 115 -3.24 5.48 10.66
C LYS A 115 -4.74 5.30 10.41
N HIS A 116 -5.37 4.30 11.03
CA HIS A 116 -6.81 4.06 10.85
C HIS A 116 -7.66 5.21 11.40
N ARG A 117 -7.31 5.76 12.56
CA ARG A 117 -8.06 6.85 13.18
C ARG A 117 -7.87 8.20 12.47
N LEU A 118 -6.65 8.51 12.05
CA LEU A 118 -6.27 9.85 11.61
C LEU A 118 -6.23 10.03 10.09
N SER A 119 -6.09 8.94 9.33
CA SER A 119 -5.82 9.00 7.88
C SER A 119 -6.73 8.10 7.04
N ALA A 120 -7.83 7.58 7.60
CA ALA A 120 -8.69 6.60 6.94
C ALA A 120 -9.15 7.03 5.53
N GLY A 121 -9.61 8.27 5.36
CA GLY A 121 -10.08 8.80 4.07
C GLY A 121 -8.97 8.87 3.02
N LEU A 122 -7.80 9.39 3.38
CA LEU A 122 -6.65 9.57 2.47
C LEU A 122 -6.09 8.23 1.99
N VAL A 123 -5.94 7.27 2.91
CA VAL A 123 -5.43 5.93 2.60
C VAL A 123 -6.45 5.14 1.77
N THR A 124 -7.74 5.34 2.01
CA THR A 124 -8.81 4.69 1.24
C THR A 124 -8.80 5.15 -0.22
N ASP A 125 -8.53 6.44 -0.49
CA ASP A 125 -8.47 6.95 -1.86
C ASP A 125 -7.29 6.37 -2.65
N ALA A 126 -6.11 6.35 -2.06
CA ALA A 126 -4.93 5.69 -2.65
C ALA A 126 -5.18 4.18 -2.86
N GLY A 127 -5.86 3.51 -1.91
CA GLY A 127 -6.24 2.10 -2.03
C GLY A 127 -7.20 1.85 -3.21
N ARG A 128 -8.20 2.73 -3.41
CA ARG A 128 -9.10 2.65 -4.57
C ARG A 128 -8.35 2.84 -5.90
N ARG A 129 -7.37 3.74 -5.94
CA ARG A 129 -6.52 3.94 -7.13
C ARG A 129 -5.68 2.70 -7.41
N TYR A 130 -5.06 2.13 -6.37
CA TYR A 130 -4.28 0.90 -6.50
C TYR A 130 -5.15 -0.28 -7.00
N GLN A 131 -6.36 -0.45 -6.46
CA GLN A 131 -7.30 -1.47 -6.92
C GLN A 131 -7.64 -1.32 -8.41
N ARG A 132 -7.87 -0.08 -8.87
CA ARG A 132 -8.08 0.18 -10.31
C ARG A 132 -6.87 -0.21 -11.15
N LEU A 133 -5.64 0.07 -10.71
CA LEU A 133 -4.43 -0.34 -11.44
C LEU A 133 -4.33 -1.86 -11.59
N VAL A 134 -4.61 -2.61 -10.51
CA VAL A 134 -4.62 -4.08 -10.54
C VAL A 134 -5.72 -4.60 -11.48
N ARG A 135 -6.94 -4.06 -11.36
CA ARG A 135 -8.07 -4.39 -12.25
C ARG A 135 -7.70 -4.18 -13.72
N ASP A 136 -7.11 -3.04 -14.05
CA ASP A 136 -6.77 -2.69 -15.44
C ASP A 136 -5.77 -3.66 -16.04
N VAL A 137 -4.76 -4.10 -15.27
CA VAL A 137 -3.80 -5.12 -15.72
C VAL A 137 -4.48 -6.47 -15.97
N LEU A 138 -5.41 -6.88 -15.08
CA LEU A 138 -6.17 -8.12 -15.24
C LEU A 138 -7.12 -8.06 -16.44
N ALA A 139 -7.79 -6.91 -16.66
CA ALA A 139 -8.67 -6.69 -17.78
C ALA A 139 -7.90 -6.69 -19.12
N GLU A 140 -6.73 -6.06 -19.18
CA GLU A 140 -5.84 -6.09 -20.34
C GLU A 140 -5.40 -7.53 -20.67
N ALA A 141 -5.02 -8.31 -19.67
CA ALA A 141 -4.61 -9.72 -19.86
C ALA A 141 -5.79 -10.61 -20.30
N ALA A 142 -7.00 -10.35 -19.81
CA ALA A 142 -8.20 -11.07 -20.25
C ALA A 142 -8.55 -10.68 -21.71
N ALA A 143 -8.47 -9.41 -22.06
CA ALA A 143 -8.76 -8.94 -23.43
C ALA A 143 -7.78 -9.50 -24.48
N THR A 144 -6.53 -9.77 -24.09
CA THR A 144 -5.53 -10.43 -24.97
C THR A 144 -5.62 -11.96 -24.95
N GLY A 145 -6.49 -12.55 -24.13
CA GLY A 145 -6.66 -13.99 -24.00
C GLY A 145 -5.54 -14.69 -23.19
N GLU A 146 -4.68 -13.93 -22.48
CA GLU A 146 -3.70 -14.47 -21.55
C GLU A 146 -4.40 -15.07 -20.30
N LEU A 147 -5.50 -14.43 -19.84
CA LEU A 147 -6.33 -14.90 -18.73
C LEU A 147 -7.74 -15.25 -19.19
N ASP A 148 -8.33 -16.26 -18.58
CA ASP A 148 -9.71 -16.69 -18.77
C ASP A 148 -10.52 -16.43 -17.49
N LEU A 149 -10.97 -15.19 -17.31
CA LEU A 149 -11.77 -14.76 -16.16
C LEU A 149 -13.19 -15.31 -16.24
N ASP A 150 -13.74 -15.43 -17.43
CA ASP A 150 -15.14 -15.86 -17.65
C ASP A 150 -15.35 -17.32 -17.21
N THR A 151 -14.43 -18.22 -17.57
CA THR A 151 -14.49 -19.63 -17.12
C THR A 151 -14.38 -19.75 -15.60
N ALA A 152 -13.65 -18.82 -14.95
CA ALA A 152 -13.55 -18.76 -13.49
C ALA A 152 -14.78 -18.07 -12.85
N GLY A 153 -15.73 -17.54 -13.63
CA GLY A 153 -16.89 -16.79 -13.13
C GLY A 153 -16.50 -15.45 -12.48
N LEU A 154 -15.36 -14.86 -12.88
CA LEU A 154 -14.82 -13.65 -12.29
C LEU A 154 -14.90 -12.48 -13.25
N THR A 155 -15.16 -11.28 -12.69
CA THR A 155 -14.84 -10.01 -13.35
C THR A 155 -13.41 -9.59 -12.98
N ALA A 156 -12.82 -8.68 -13.76
CA ALA A 156 -11.51 -8.11 -13.41
C ALA A 156 -11.54 -7.36 -12.07
N ASP A 157 -12.68 -6.74 -11.71
CA ASP A 157 -12.87 -6.09 -10.41
C ASP A 157 -12.85 -7.10 -9.27
N THR A 158 -13.63 -8.18 -9.37
CA THR A 158 -13.66 -9.24 -8.33
C THR A 158 -12.31 -9.93 -8.20
N ALA A 159 -11.63 -10.23 -9.31
CA ALA A 159 -10.29 -10.80 -9.28
C ALA A 159 -9.28 -9.88 -8.59
N ALA A 160 -9.34 -8.56 -8.85
CA ALA A 160 -8.50 -7.56 -8.18
C ALA A 160 -8.80 -7.49 -6.67
N GLU A 161 -10.08 -7.50 -6.27
CA GLU A 161 -10.49 -7.50 -4.86
C GLU A 161 -9.96 -8.73 -4.12
N LEU A 162 -10.15 -9.92 -4.68
CA LEU A 162 -9.67 -11.17 -4.10
C LEU A 162 -8.15 -11.18 -3.95
N MET A 163 -7.42 -10.73 -4.98
CA MET A 163 -5.96 -10.66 -4.95
C MET A 163 -5.46 -9.71 -3.86
N ILE A 164 -6.06 -8.52 -3.74
CA ILE A 164 -5.70 -7.51 -2.74
C ILE A 164 -6.08 -7.98 -1.32
N ALA A 165 -7.25 -8.58 -1.14
CA ALA A 165 -7.69 -9.11 0.14
C ALA A 165 -6.78 -10.25 0.62
N SER A 166 -6.43 -11.17 -0.29
CA SER A 166 -5.50 -12.26 0.00
C SER A 166 -4.11 -11.74 0.37
N ALA A 167 -3.60 -10.73 -0.35
CA ALA A 167 -2.32 -10.09 -0.05
C ALA A 167 -2.29 -9.46 1.36
N ARG A 168 -3.39 -8.83 1.78
CA ARG A 168 -3.52 -8.30 3.16
C ARG A 168 -3.53 -9.40 4.21
N GLY A 169 -4.22 -10.51 3.93
CA GLY A 169 -4.27 -11.66 4.83
C GLY A 169 -2.90 -12.29 5.11
N LEU A 170 -1.97 -12.21 4.14
CA LEU A 170 -0.61 -12.72 4.32
C LEU A 170 0.21 -11.99 5.40
N GLU A 171 -0.16 -10.75 5.77
CA GLU A 171 0.52 -10.01 6.84
C GLU A 171 0.45 -10.77 8.18
N SER A 172 -0.66 -11.46 8.46
CA SER A 172 -0.88 -12.17 9.72
C SER A 172 -0.05 -13.44 9.89
N ILE A 173 0.44 -14.03 8.79
CA ILE A 173 1.19 -15.29 8.79
C ILE A 173 2.67 -15.13 8.44
N ALA A 174 3.09 -13.94 8.02
CA ALA A 174 4.48 -13.70 7.61
C ALA A 174 5.38 -13.43 8.81
N ALA A 175 6.37 -14.29 9.02
CA ALA A 175 7.34 -14.14 10.12
C ALA A 175 8.35 -12.98 9.90
N SER A 176 8.44 -12.42 8.71
CA SER A 176 9.32 -11.29 8.37
C SER A 176 8.90 -10.63 7.07
N SER A 177 9.38 -9.39 6.81
CA SER A 177 9.17 -8.69 5.54
C SER A 177 9.66 -9.49 4.33
N ALA A 178 10.76 -10.24 4.47
CA ALA A 178 11.26 -11.10 3.40
C ALA A 178 10.34 -12.30 3.14
N ALA A 179 9.80 -12.92 4.20
CA ALA A 179 8.80 -13.97 4.07
C ALA A 179 7.51 -13.44 3.43
N TYR A 180 7.05 -12.27 3.86
CA TYR A 180 5.88 -11.62 3.29
C TYR A 180 6.01 -11.38 1.78
N ARG A 181 7.15 -10.84 1.33
CA ARG A 181 7.41 -10.64 -0.11
C ARG A 181 7.40 -11.93 -0.91
N ARG A 182 7.98 -13.01 -0.37
CA ARG A 182 7.93 -14.34 -1.03
C ARG A 182 6.50 -14.87 -1.12
N HIS A 183 5.71 -14.70 -0.06
CA HIS A 183 4.30 -15.11 -0.07
C HIS A 183 3.47 -14.30 -1.05
N LEU A 184 3.71 -12.98 -1.19
CA LEU A 184 3.06 -12.14 -2.19
C LEU A 184 3.38 -12.60 -3.62
N ASP A 185 4.65 -12.85 -3.94
CA ASP A 185 5.04 -13.36 -5.26
C ASP A 185 4.39 -14.71 -5.56
N THR A 186 4.42 -15.63 -4.59
CA THR A 186 3.78 -16.96 -4.72
C THR A 186 2.27 -16.82 -4.91
N LEU A 187 1.59 -16.00 -4.11
CA LEU A 187 0.14 -15.77 -4.22
C LEU A 187 -0.22 -15.31 -5.64
N VAL A 188 0.45 -14.28 -6.13
CA VAL A 188 0.17 -13.72 -7.47
C VAL A 188 0.38 -14.78 -8.54
N ARG A 189 1.49 -15.52 -8.50
CA ARG A 189 1.78 -16.58 -9.50
C ARG A 189 0.76 -17.70 -9.48
N VAL A 190 0.33 -18.14 -8.30
CA VAL A 190 -0.70 -19.17 -8.15
C VAL A 190 -2.04 -18.70 -8.70
N MET A 191 -2.46 -17.48 -8.37
CA MET A 191 -3.72 -16.93 -8.87
C MET A 191 -3.69 -16.77 -10.40
N ILE A 192 -2.62 -16.20 -10.96
CA ILE A 192 -2.50 -16.02 -12.41
C ILE A 192 -2.41 -17.36 -13.13
N ALA A 193 -1.65 -18.33 -12.61
CA ALA A 193 -1.59 -19.68 -13.18
C ALA A 193 -2.96 -20.38 -13.18
N GLY A 194 -3.77 -20.19 -12.13
CA GLY A 194 -5.14 -20.70 -12.06
C GLY A 194 -6.07 -20.08 -13.11
N LEU A 195 -5.91 -18.78 -13.36
CA LEU A 195 -6.71 -18.05 -14.36
C LEU A 195 -6.22 -18.26 -15.80
N SER A 196 -4.97 -18.62 -16.01
CA SER A 196 -4.38 -18.91 -17.34
C SER A 196 -4.72 -20.31 -17.85
N ARG A 197 -5.16 -21.22 -17.00
CA ARG A 197 -5.59 -22.57 -17.39
C ARG A 197 -7.09 -22.54 -17.62
N ARG A 198 -7.53 -23.00 -18.79
CA ARG A 198 -8.93 -23.42 -18.96
C ARG A 198 -9.19 -24.54 -17.96
N LEU A 199 -9.82 -24.19 -16.85
CA LEU A 199 -10.37 -25.18 -15.92
C LEU A 199 -11.39 -25.98 -16.75
N PRO A 200 -11.35 -27.34 -16.77
CA PRO A 200 -12.45 -28.09 -17.33
C PRO A 200 -13.71 -27.64 -16.59
N ALA A 201 -14.77 -27.31 -17.35
CA ALA A 201 -16.04 -26.91 -16.78
C ALA A 201 -16.56 -28.04 -15.88
N GLY A 202 -16.17 -28.01 -14.61
CA GLY A 202 -16.68 -28.91 -13.59
C GLY A 202 -17.96 -28.30 -13.02
N PRO A 203 -18.98 -29.12 -12.69
CA PRO A 203 -20.20 -28.62 -12.08
C PRO A 203 -19.84 -27.93 -10.76
N VAL A 204 -20.26 -26.66 -10.62
CA VAL A 204 -20.23 -25.95 -9.34
C VAL A 204 -21.10 -26.75 -8.38
N PRO A 205 -20.63 -27.12 -7.18
CA PRO A 205 -21.42 -27.84 -6.22
C PRO A 205 -22.73 -27.08 -5.92
N PRO A 206 -23.89 -27.71 -5.98
CA PRO A 206 -25.14 -27.07 -5.63
C PRO A 206 -25.09 -26.63 -4.16
N GLY A 207 -25.39 -25.35 -3.89
CA GLY A 207 -25.47 -24.82 -2.52
C GLY A 207 -24.58 -23.59 -2.25
N TRP A 208 -23.78 -23.13 -3.18
CA TRP A 208 -22.91 -21.95 -2.97
C TRP A 208 -23.53 -20.63 -3.43
N HIS A 209 -24.77 -20.67 -3.96
CA HIS A 209 -25.47 -19.49 -4.49
C HIS A 209 -26.63 -18.98 -3.61
N GLU A 210 -26.89 -19.60 -2.45
CA GLU A 210 -27.96 -19.17 -1.55
C GLU A 210 -27.39 -18.71 -0.22
N THR A 211 -26.98 -17.47 -0.12
CA THR A 211 -27.14 -16.56 1.04
C THR A 211 -26.41 -15.26 0.73
N ALA A 212 -27.13 -14.32 0.15
CA ALA A 212 -26.78 -12.89 0.21
C ALA A 212 -28.06 -12.13 0.59
#